data_e1985231b70979d291147a8409d0350c
#
_entry.id   e1985231b70979d291147a8409d0350c
#
_cell.length_a   1.000
_cell.length_b   1.000
_cell.length_c   1.000
_cell.angle_alpha   90.00
_cell.angle_beta   90.00
_cell.angle_gamma   90.00
#
_symmetry.space_group_name_H-M   'P 1'
#
loop_
_entity.id
_entity.type
_entity.pdbx_description
1 polymer ?
#
loop_
_entity_poly.entity_id
_entity_poly.type
_entity_poly.pdbx_seq_one_letter_code
_entity_poly.pdbx_strand_id
1 'polypeptide(L)'
;MNRSVWFVVPLLVGVVGCTRQQPPLRLPVVSREDSLLCVQDNLAHRAAVDEEFRNDPGSPFRRDTSISFTGLHWYPIDVRFRQRAVLQRSAVPETVVVMGTKGEPRQQLRYGYFELVVPDEHGAPVAVRLNVYKFTPSDSLRYARYRNHLSMWFTDRTTGTETYHVGRYIELGEEHVDPLEPYVIDLNKAFNPYCAYSALYSCAIPTDEDRVTIPLRVGEMKYHE
;
A
#
# COMPACT_ATOMS: atom_id res chain seq x y z
N MET A 1 -63.37 32.16 -45.78
CA MET A 1 -61.86 31.99 -45.56
C MET A 1 -61.67 31.47 -44.14
N ASN A 2 -61.56 30.12 -43.97
CA ASN A 2 -61.30 29.49 -42.66
C ASN A 2 -59.83 29.22 -42.49
N ARG A 3 -59.23 29.85 -41.47
CA ARG A 3 -57.83 29.56 -41.06
C ARG A 3 -57.85 28.59 -39.90
N SER A 4 -57.50 27.33 -40.15
CA SER A 4 -57.29 26.34 -39.09
C SER A 4 -55.92 26.57 -38.46
N VAL A 5 -55.88 26.84 -37.16
CA VAL A 5 -54.66 26.97 -36.38
C VAL A 5 -54.35 25.62 -35.77
N TRP A 6 -53.20 25.02 -36.14
CA TRP A 6 -52.70 23.77 -35.55
C TRP A 6 -51.82 24.12 -34.33
N PHE A 7 -52.23 23.68 -33.15
CA PHE A 7 -51.39 23.72 -31.94
C PHE A 7 -50.48 22.52 -31.92
N VAL A 8 -49.19 22.76 -32.00
CA VAL A 8 -48.15 21.73 -31.78
C VAL A 8 -47.86 21.70 -30.29
N VAL A 9 -48.22 20.62 -29.62
CA VAL A 9 -47.88 20.38 -28.22
C VAL A 9 -46.50 19.70 -28.18
N PRO A 10 -45.44 20.26 -27.56
CA PRO A 10 -44.17 19.62 -27.45
C PRO A 10 -44.24 18.48 -26.40
N LEU A 11 -43.95 17.25 -26.86
CA LEU A 11 -43.83 16.08 -26.00
C LEU A 11 -42.48 16.17 -25.26
N LEU A 12 -42.50 16.52 -23.98
CA LEU A 12 -41.35 16.47 -23.09
C LEU A 12 -41.05 14.99 -22.74
N VAL A 13 -40.10 14.39 -23.42
CA VAL A 13 -39.56 13.07 -23.06
C VAL A 13 -38.62 13.26 -21.86
N GLY A 14 -39.13 12.98 -20.68
CA GLY A 14 -38.31 12.93 -19.46
C GLY A 14 -37.36 11.72 -19.51
N VAL A 15 -36.07 11.97 -19.68
CA VAL A 15 -35.03 10.97 -19.51
C VAL A 15 -34.87 10.68 -18.02
N VAL A 16 -35.49 9.59 -17.54
CA VAL A 16 -35.27 9.07 -16.19
C VAL A 16 -33.88 8.43 -16.19
N GLY A 17 -32.87 9.22 -15.81
CA GLY A 17 -31.51 8.72 -15.57
C GLY A 17 -31.53 7.82 -14.34
N CYS A 18 -31.44 6.49 -14.52
CA CYS A 18 -31.15 5.57 -13.43
C CYS A 18 -29.72 5.82 -12.93
N THR A 19 -29.57 6.66 -11.92
CA THR A 19 -28.34 6.73 -11.13
C THR A 19 -28.21 5.42 -10.37
N ARG A 20 -27.31 4.54 -10.87
CA ARG A 20 -26.92 3.33 -10.15
C ARG A 20 -26.22 3.79 -8.87
N GLN A 21 -26.94 3.82 -7.75
CA GLN A 21 -26.33 4.03 -6.44
C GLN A 21 -25.33 2.90 -6.19
N GLN A 22 -24.06 3.24 -6.04
CA GLN A 22 -23.06 2.27 -5.61
C GLN A 22 -23.43 1.79 -4.20
N PRO A 23 -23.31 0.48 -3.93
CA PRO A 23 -23.56 -0.04 -2.59
C PRO A 23 -22.63 0.65 -1.58
N PRO A 24 -23.11 0.89 -0.34
CA PRO A 24 -22.28 1.50 0.69
C PRO A 24 -21.05 0.64 0.97
N LEU A 25 -19.90 1.28 1.14
CA LEU A 25 -18.68 0.62 1.57
C LEU A 25 -18.90 -0.11 2.89
N ARG A 26 -18.32 -1.31 3.02
CA ARG A 26 -18.40 -2.10 4.25
C ARG A 26 -17.01 -2.65 4.56
N LEU A 27 -16.65 -2.63 5.84
CA LEU A 27 -15.46 -3.34 6.29
C LEU A 27 -15.63 -4.84 6.05
N PRO A 28 -14.56 -5.55 5.69
CA PRO A 28 -14.60 -7.01 5.57
C PRO A 28 -14.98 -7.63 6.92
N VAL A 29 -15.79 -8.67 6.85
CA VAL A 29 -16.09 -9.48 8.03
C VAL A 29 -14.94 -10.46 8.22
N VAL A 30 -14.27 -10.35 9.37
CA VAL A 30 -13.14 -11.24 9.71
C VAL A 30 -13.66 -12.36 10.60
N SER A 31 -13.44 -13.61 10.21
CA SER A 31 -13.80 -14.76 11.03
C SER A 31 -12.92 -14.82 12.30
N ARG A 32 -13.36 -15.56 13.32
CA ARG A 32 -12.54 -15.80 14.52
C ARG A 32 -11.24 -16.53 14.17
N GLU A 33 -11.29 -17.48 13.26
CA GLU A 33 -10.13 -18.24 12.80
C GLU A 33 -9.14 -17.34 12.09
N ASP A 34 -9.58 -16.53 11.11
CA ASP A 34 -8.73 -15.56 10.39
C ASP A 34 -8.14 -14.53 11.35
N SER A 35 -8.87 -14.12 12.38
CA SER A 35 -8.38 -13.20 13.40
C SER A 35 -7.23 -13.82 14.20
N LEU A 36 -7.36 -15.06 14.63
CA LEU A 36 -6.31 -15.78 15.36
C LEU A 36 -5.07 -15.99 14.47
N LEU A 37 -5.27 -16.42 13.23
CA LEU A 37 -4.18 -16.59 12.25
C LEU A 37 -3.46 -15.28 11.98
N CYS A 38 -4.20 -14.17 11.82
CA CYS A 38 -3.61 -12.85 11.63
C CYS A 38 -2.72 -12.45 12.80
N VAL A 39 -3.19 -12.62 14.02
CA VAL A 39 -2.42 -12.27 15.23
C VAL A 39 -1.17 -13.15 15.35
N GLN A 40 -1.30 -14.46 15.20
CA GLN A 40 -0.17 -15.39 15.29
C GLN A 40 0.90 -15.12 14.23
N ASP A 41 0.48 -14.93 12.98
CA ASP A 41 1.37 -14.63 11.85
C ASP A 41 2.11 -13.31 12.04
N ASN A 42 1.43 -12.27 12.53
CA ASN A 42 2.08 -11.00 12.81
C ASN A 42 3.05 -11.03 13.99
N LEU A 43 2.72 -11.75 15.07
CA LEU A 43 3.64 -11.94 16.19
C LEU A 43 4.90 -12.71 15.76
N ALA A 44 4.73 -13.79 14.99
CA ALA A 44 5.85 -14.55 14.45
C ALA A 44 6.70 -13.70 13.48
N HIS A 45 6.07 -12.94 12.61
CA HIS A 45 6.75 -12.02 11.68
C HIS A 45 7.59 -10.98 12.44
N ARG A 46 7.03 -10.30 13.44
CA ARG A 46 7.73 -9.28 14.24
C ARG A 46 8.94 -9.87 14.97
N ALA A 47 8.77 -11.06 15.55
CA ALA A 47 9.88 -11.75 16.20
C ALA A 47 10.99 -12.15 15.21
N ALA A 48 10.63 -12.60 14.00
CA ALA A 48 11.59 -12.96 12.97
C ALA A 48 12.36 -11.73 12.45
N VAL A 49 11.69 -10.60 12.25
CA VAL A 49 12.35 -9.34 11.81
C VAL A 49 13.28 -8.81 12.89
N ASP A 50 12.88 -8.86 14.16
CA ASP A 50 13.75 -8.46 15.29
C ASP A 50 14.99 -9.34 15.36
N GLU A 51 14.87 -10.65 15.15
CA GLU A 51 15.98 -11.59 15.12
C GLU A 51 16.90 -11.35 13.92
N GLU A 52 16.34 -11.14 12.72
CA GLU A 52 17.08 -10.78 11.52
C GLU A 52 17.87 -9.48 11.73
N PHE A 53 17.26 -8.43 12.24
CA PHE A 53 17.93 -7.14 12.46
C PHE A 53 19.05 -7.24 13.49
N ARG A 54 18.91 -8.11 14.48
CA ARG A 54 19.93 -8.34 15.51
C ARG A 54 21.12 -9.15 14.99
N ASN A 55 20.88 -10.17 14.15
CA ASN A 55 21.87 -11.20 13.88
C ASN A 55 22.30 -11.31 12.41
N ASP A 56 21.48 -10.90 11.43
CA ASP A 56 21.84 -11.02 10.01
C ASP A 56 22.97 -10.03 9.65
N PRO A 57 24.09 -10.52 9.06
CA PRO A 57 25.18 -9.65 8.61
C PRO A 57 24.77 -8.59 7.58
N GLY A 58 23.65 -8.80 6.87
CA GLY A 58 23.06 -7.86 5.90
C GLY A 58 22.21 -6.78 6.54
N SER A 59 21.86 -6.92 7.83
CA SER A 59 20.99 -5.97 8.50
C SER A 59 21.63 -4.57 8.59
N PRO A 60 20.85 -3.50 8.60
CA PRO A 60 21.37 -2.13 8.74
C PRO A 60 22.16 -1.95 10.03
N PHE A 61 21.78 -2.60 11.12
CA PHE A 61 22.43 -2.50 12.43
C PHE A 61 23.73 -3.28 12.55
N ARG A 62 23.93 -4.28 11.68
CA ARG A 62 25.21 -5.02 11.60
C ARG A 62 26.17 -4.37 10.63
N ARG A 63 25.67 -3.68 9.61
CA ARG A 63 26.51 -2.98 8.62
C ARG A 63 26.91 -1.59 9.08
N ASP A 64 26.04 -0.90 9.82
CA ASP A 64 26.32 0.41 10.40
C ASP A 64 26.61 0.24 11.88
N THR A 65 27.90 0.17 12.23
CA THR A 65 28.36 -0.04 13.61
C THR A 65 28.18 1.21 14.51
N SER A 66 27.74 2.33 13.95
CA SER A 66 27.47 3.54 14.73
C SER A 66 26.09 3.55 15.39
N ILE A 67 25.22 2.58 15.02
CA ILE A 67 23.86 2.44 15.56
C ILE A 67 23.71 1.10 16.29
N SER A 68 22.84 1.09 17.30
CA SER A 68 22.54 -0.12 18.08
C SER A 68 21.07 -0.48 17.91
N PHE A 69 20.82 -1.78 17.72
CA PHE A 69 19.45 -2.29 17.64
C PHE A 69 18.84 -2.45 19.03
N THR A 70 17.71 -1.78 19.28
CA THR A 70 16.99 -1.81 20.56
C THR A 70 15.62 -2.47 20.46
N GLY A 71 15.27 -3.03 19.29
CA GLY A 71 13.94 -3.58 18.97
C GLY A 71 13.13 -2.61 18.12
N LEU A 72 12.21 -3.13 17.33
CA LEU A 72 11.30 -2.33 16.51
C LEU A 72 10.04 -1.93 17.31
N HIS A 73 9.50 -0.78 16.97
CA HIS A 73 8.25 -0.28 17.55
C HIS A 73 7.09 -0.53 16.59
N TRP A 74 6.01 -1.14 17.09
CA TRP A 74 4.87 -1.54 16.29
C TRP A 74 3.57 -1.03 16.90
N TYR A 75 2.64 -0.63 16.04
CA TYR A 75 1.25 -0.46 16.46
C TYR A 75 0.65 -1.78 16.92
N PRO A 76 -0.42 -1.76 17.73
CA PRO A 76 -1.24 -2.95 18.00
C PRO A 76 -1.71 -3.60 16.69
N ILE A 77 -1.81 -4.93 16.69
CA ILE A 77 -2.33 -5.67 15.52
C ILE A 77 -3.82 -5.41 15.40
N ASP A 78 -4.25 -4.95 14.23
CA ASP A 78 -5.66 -4.79 13.89
C ASP A 78 -6.00 -5.67 12.69
N VAL A 79 -6.79 -6.71 12.95
CA VAL A 79 -7.16 -7.73 11.96
C VAL A 79 -7.97 -7.18 10.77
N ARG A 80 -8.60 -6.01 10.93
CA ARG A 80 -9.38 -5.34 9.87
C ARG A 80 -8.48 -4.83 8.74
N PHE A 81 -7.18 -4.70 8.99
CA PHE A 81 -6.18 -4.24 8.03
C PHE A 81 -5.47 -5.41 7.29
N ARG A 82 -5.95 -6.64 7.46
CA ARG A 82 -5.53 -7.80 6.68
C ARG A 82 -6.66 -8.26 5.77
N GLN A 83 -6.44 -8.20 4.46
CA GLN A 83 -7.47 -8.51 3.46
C GLN A 83 -6.90 -9.33 2.32
N ARG A 84 -7.76 -10.11 1.66
CA ARG A 84 -7.43 -10.75 0.39
C ARG A 84 -7.93 -9.86 -0.74
N ALA A 85 -7.05 -9.53 -1.66
CA ALA A 85 -7.39 -8.69 -2.82
C ALA A 85 -6.70 -9.19 -4.09
N VAL A 86 -7.38 -9.08 -5.22
CA VAL A 86 -6.80 -9.39 -6.54
C VAL A 86 -6.10 -8.14 -7.06
N LEU A 87 -4.89 -8.33 -7.58
CA LEU A 87 -4.11 -7.24 -8.19
C LEU A 87 -4.84 -6.69 -9.43
N GLN A 88 -5.16 -5.42 -9.40
CA GLN A 88 -5.68 -4.69 -10.54
C GLN A 88 -4.49 -4.22 -11.40
N ARG A 89 -4.15 -5.01 -12.44
CA ARG A 89 -3.05 -4.64 -13.34
C ARG A 89 -3.45 -3.46 -14.21
N SER A 90 -2.54 -2.51 -14.39
CA SER A 90 -2.73 -1.41 -15.32
C SER A 90 -2.76 -1.94 -16.76
N ALA A 91 -3.73 -1.51 -17.56
CA ALA A 91 -3.78 -1.89 -18.98
C ALA A 91 -2.52 -1.43 -19.74
N VAL A 92 -1.96 -0.29 -19.33
CA VAL A 92 -0.68 0.24 -19.79
C VAL A 92 0.14 0.60 -18.56
N PRO A 93 1.06 -0.28 -18.11
CA PRO A 93 1.96 0.04 -17.01
C PRO A 93 2.83 1.26 -17.34
N GLU A 94 3.03 2.14 -16.37
CA GLU A 94 3.74 3.39 -16.55
C GLU A 94 5.10 3.35 -15.86
N THR A 95 6.16 3.74 -16.59
CA THR A 95 7.46 3.98 -15.97
C THR A 95 7.45 5.37 -15.33
N VAL A 96 7.58 5.41 -14.01
CA VAL A 96 7.65 6.63 -13.21
C VAL A 96 9.04 6.84 -12.66
N VAL A 97 9.42 8.10 -12.44
CA VAL A 97 10.65 8.45 -11.75
C VAL A 97 10.31 8.76 -10.30
N VAL A 98 10.86 7.96 -9.39
CA VAL A 98 10.80 8.21 -7.95
C VAL A 98 12.18 8.66 -7.45
N MET A 99 12.22 9.52 -6.45
CA MET A 99 13.48 9.97 -5.88
C MET A 99 13.95 9.01 -4.80
N GLY A 100 15.23 8.76 -4.74
CA GLY A 100 15.86 8.13 -3.58
C GLY A 100 16.07 9.14 -2.46
N THR A 101 16.19 8.67 -1.20
CA THR A 101 16.41 9.54 -0.04
C THR A 101 17.75 10.28 -0.05
N LYS A 102 18.66 9.93 -0.96
CA LYS A 102 19.93 10.65 -1.23
C LYS A 102 19.87 11.53 -2.49
N GLY A 103 18.66 11.73 -3.04
CA GLY A 103 18.44 12.64 -4.18
C GLY A 103 18.67 12.03 -5.56
N GLU A 104 18.95 10.73 -5.65
CA GLU A 104 19.11 10.05 -6.93
C GLU A 104 17.75 9.67 -7.55
N PRO A 105 17.55 9.88 -8.88
CA PRO A 105 16.35 9.42 -9.56
C PRO A 105 16.40 7.90 -9.80
N ARG A 106 15.25 7.24 -9.66
CA ARG A 106 15.06 5.81 -9.89
C ARG A 106 13.84 5.59 -10.78
N GLN A 107 13.99 4.80 -11.80
CA GLN A 107 12.87 4.39 -12.63
C GLN A 107 12.19 3.16 -12.01
N GLN A 108 10.89 3.25 -11.83
CA GLN A 108 10.05 2.16 -11.35
C GLN A 108 8.87 1.97 -12.31
N LEU A 109 8.41 0.74 -12.44
CA LEU A 109 7.23 0.43 -13.22
C LEU A 109 6.02 0.43 -12.28
N ARG A 110 5.12 1.41 -12.40
CA ARG A 110 3.82 1.39 -11.74
C ARG A 110 2.95 0.37 -12.46
N TYR A 111 2.87 -0.82 -11.88
CA TYR A 111 2.37 -2.02 -12.53
C TYR A 111 0.86 -2.22 -12.38
N GLY A 112 0.32 -1.80 -11.26
CA GLY A 112 -1.08 -1.95 -10.90
C GLY A 112 -1.37 -1.38 -9.53
N TYR A 113 -2.46 -1.83 -8.91
CA TYR A 113 -2.86 -1.38 -7.59
C TYR A 113 -3.76 -2.39 -6.88
N PHE A 114 -3.89 -2.27 -5.57
CA PHE A 114 -4.94 -2.90 -4.78
C PHE A 114 -5.91 -1.85 -4.27
N GLU A 115 -7.19 -2.21 -4.21
CA GLU A 115 -8.21 -1.46 -3.49
C GLU A 115 -8.61 -2.24 -2.25
N LEU A 116 -8.49 -1.60 -1.09
CA LEU A 116 -8.84 -2.17 0.21
C LEU A 116 -9.91 -1.28 0.85
N VAL A 117 -10.74 -1.87 1.70
CA VAL A 117 -11.66 -1.12 2.55
C VAL A 117 -11.22 -1.26 3.99
N VAL A 118 -10.70 -0.19 4.56
CA VAL A 118 -10.14 -0.18 5.92
C VAL A 118 -10.91 0.81 6.80
N PRO A 119 -10.87 0.64 8.14
CA PRO A 119 -11.48 1.63 9.02
C PRO A 119 -10.64 2.92 9.07
N ASP A 120 -11.31 4.05 9.10
CA ASP A 120 -10.71 5.32 9.50
C ASP A 120 -10.52 5.40 11.03
N GLU A 121 -10.10 6.56 11.54
CA GLU A 121 -9.90 6.83 12.97
C GLU A 121 -11.18 6.74 13.82
N HIS A 122 -12.35 6.78 13.19
CA HIS A 122 -13.67 6.65 13.82
C HIS A 122 -14.27 5.26 13.61
N GLY A 123 -13.59 4.36 12.90
CA GLY A 123 -14.06 3.03 12.55
C GLY A 123 -14.97 2.97 11.33
N ALA A 124 -15.13 4.09 10.60
CA ALA A 124 -15.92 4.11 9.37
C ALA A 124 -15.16 3.50 8.19
N PRO A 125 -15.84 2.78 7.28
CA PRO A 125 -15.18 2.16 6.12
C PRO A 125 -14.72 3.20 5.11
N VAL A 126 -13.43 3.16 4.74
CA VAL A 126 -12.83 4.01 3.71
C VAL A 126 -12.12 3.13 2.69
N ALA A 127 -12.35 3.40 1.40
CA ALA A 127 -11.58 2.78 0.33
C ALA A 127 -10.20 3.44 0.26
N VAL A 128 -9.16 2.62 0.26
CA VAL A 128 -7.78 3.05 0.04
C VAL A 128 -7.21 2.32 -1.18
N ARG A 129 -6.46 3.05 -1.99
CA ARG A 129 -5.73 2.50 -3.12
C ARG A 129 -4.24 2.50 -2.81
N LEU A 130 -3.60 1.35 -3.04
CA LEU A 130 -2.16 1.16 -2.87
C LEU A 130 -1.56 0.73 -4.21
N ASN A 131 -0.67 1.56 -4.76
CA ASN A 131 -0.01 1.27 -6.02
C ASN A 131 1.04 0.17 -5.85
N VAL A 132 1.18 -0.67 -6.88
CA VAL A 132 2.13 -1.78 -6.93
C VAL A 132 3.22 -1.47 -7.95
N TYR A 133 4.46 -1.70 -7.54
CA TYR A 133 5.63 -1.37 -8.31
C TYR A 133 6.49 -2.60 -8.62
N LYS A 134 7.18 -2.54 -9.76
CA LYS A 134 8.22 -3.48 -10.18
C LYS A 134 9.48 -2.73 -10.57
N PHE A 135 10.61 -3.41 -10.48
CA PHE A 135 11.87 -2.87 -11.00
C PHE A 135 11.84 -2.77 -12.53
N THR A 136 12.54 -1.79 -13.06
CA THR A 136 12.75 -1.62 -14.50
C THR A 136 14.16 -2.04 -14.89
N PRO A 137 14.43 -2.32 -16.19
CA PRO A 137 15.79 -2.66 -16.67
C PRO A 137 16.85 -1.59 -16.41
N SER A 138 16.45 -0.35 -16.07
CA SER A 138 17.39 0.73 -15.72
C SER A 138 18.19 0.44 -14.46
N ASP A 139 17.63 -0.34 -13.52
CA ASP A 139 18.37 -0.94 -12.40
C ASP A 139 18.65 -2.41 -12.72
N SER A 140 19.66 -2.65 -13.55
CA SER A 140 19.96 -3.97 -14.12
C SER A 140 20.20 -5.06 -13.07
N LEU A 141 20.83 -4.72 -11.94
CA LEU A 141 21.13 -5.68 -10.87
C LEU A 141 19.86 -6.13 -10.14
N ARG A 142 19.02 -5.18 -9.74
CA ARG A 142 17.76 -5.50 -9.07
C ARG A 142 16.75 -6.12 -10.04
N TYR A 143 16.70 -5.62 -11.29
CA TYR A 143 15.83 -6.19 -12.31
C TYR A 143 16.16 -7.65 -12.59
N ALA A 144 17.44 -8.02 -12.74
CA ALA A 144 17.84 -9.40 -12.98
C ALA A 144 17.36 -10.36 -11.86
N ARG A 145 17.33 -9.87 -10.61
CA ARG A 145 16.98 -10.68 -9.45
C ARG A 145 15.48 -10.60 -9.08
N TYR A 146 14.86 -9.45 -9.26
CA TYR A 146 13.54 -9.13 -8.69
C TYR A 146 12.51 -8.68 -9.71
N ARG A 147 12.70 -8.96 -11.02
CA ARG A 147 11.78 -8.50 -12.09
C ARG A 147 10.33 -8.92 -11.92
N ASN A 148 10.08 -10.04 -11.23
CA ASN A 148 8.75 -10.55 -10.93
C ASN A 148 8.28 -10.19 -9.52
N HIS A 149 9.13 -9.54 -8.73
CA HIS A 149 8.81 -9.14 -7.37
C HIS A 149 7.91 -7.90 -7.38
N LEU A 150 6.92 -7.93 -6.51
CA LEU A 150 5.95 -6.86 -6.34
C LEU A 150 6.17 -6.19 -4.99
N SER A 151 6.26 -4.87 -4.99
CA SER A 151 6.33 -4.07 -3.79
C SER A 151 5.32 -2.93 -3.80
N MET A 152 4.92 -2.52 -2.62
CA MET A 152 4.10 -1.34 -2.39
C MET A 152 4.84 -0.42 -1.44
N TRP A 153 4.66 0.87 -1.61
CA TRP A 153 5.05 1.88 -0.65
C TRP A 153 3.98 2.97 -0.59
N PHE A 154 3.89 3.62 0.54
CA PHE A 154 2.87 4.64 0.74
C PHE A 154 3.26 5.63 1.83
N THR A 155 2.65 6.80 1.77
CA THR A 155 2.56 7.74 2.89
C THR A 155 1.12 7.79 3.38
N ASP A 156 0.92 8.16 4.64
CA ASP A 156 -0.39 8.37 5.24
C ASP A 156 -0.35 9.53 6.25
N ARG A 157 -1.45 9.79 6.96
CA ARG A 157 -1.50 10.91 7.91
C ARG A 157 -0.65 10.72 9.17
N THR A 158 -0.06 9.54 9.40
CA THR A 158 0.90 9.28 10.48
C THR A 158 2.34 9.58 10.06
N THR A 159 2.60 9.69 8.74
CA THR A 159 3.94 9.87 8.17
C THR A 159 4.58 11.16 8.67
N GLY A 160 5.81 11.04 9.19
CA GLY A 160 6.57 12.16 9.74
C GLY A 160 6.26 12.51 11.20
N THR A 161 5.17 11.97 11.74
CA THR A 161 4.78 12.18 13.16
C THR A 161 4.91 10.89 13.98
N GLU A 162 4.10 9.91 13.69
CA GLU A 162 4.06 8.61 14.37
C GLU A 162 4.87 7.54 13.64
N THR A 163 4.99 7.66 12.31
CA THR A 163 5.76 6.75 11.45
C THR A 163 6.88 7.47 10.72
N TYR A 164 7.76 6.73 10.06
CA TYR A 164 8.92 7.27 9.36
C TYR A 164 8.53 8.30 8.29
N HIS A 165 9.25 9.41 8.23
CA HIS A 165 8.89 10.58 7.41
C HIS A 165 8.94 10.34 5.90
N VAL A 166 9.63 9.31 5.41
CA VAL A 166 9.66 8.94 3.99
C VAL A 166 8.44 8.12 3.61
N GLY A 167 7.84 7.36 4.55
CA GLY A 167 6.75 6.43 4.30
C GLY A 167 7.12 5.00 4.69
N ARG A 168 6.19 4.07 4.42
CA ARG A 168 6.32 2.65 4.75
C ARG A 168 6.14 1.78 3.51
N TYR A 169 6.68 0.57 3.59
CA TYR A 169 6.71 -0.40 2.50
C TYR A 169 5.95 -1.66 2.88
N ILE A 170 5.52 -2.41 1.87
CA ILE A 170 4.99 -3.76 1.99
C ILE A 170 5.56 -4.57 0.83
N GLU A 171 6.21 -5.69 1.14
CA GLU A 171 6.66 -6.64 0.14
C GLU A 171 5.58 -7.71 -0.08
N LEU A 172 5.24 -7.94 -1.34
CA LEU A 172 4.21 -8.91 -1.74
C LEU A 172 4.81 -10.24 -2.19
N GLY A 173 6.13 -10.27 -2.43
CA GLY A 173 6.79 -11.41 -3.03
C GLY A 173 6.66 -11.44 -4.56
N GLU A 174 6.78 -12.62 -5.13
CA GLU A 174 6.68 -12.80 -6.58
C GLU A 174 5.25 -12.69 -7.08
N GLU A 175 5.10 -12.20 -8.29
CA GLU A 175 3.82 -12.12 -8.96
C GLU A 175 3.23 -13.52 -9.18
N HIS A 176 1.94 -13.70 -8.82
CA HIS A 176 1.23 -14.95 -9.04
C HIS A 176 1.06 -15.24 -10.53
N VAL A 177 1.19 -16.52 -10.89
CA VAL A 177 1.01 -16.99 -12.28
C VAL A 177 -0.43 -16.78 -12.71
N ASP A 178 -1.40 -17.11 -11.85
CA ASP A 178 -2.81 -16.84 -12.09
C ASP A 178 -3.12 -15.37 -11.77
N PRO A 179 -3.53 -14.55 -12.77
CA PRO A 179 -3.85 -13.14 -12.54
C PRO A 179 -5.06 -12.91 -11.62
N LEU A 180 -5.89 -13.91 -11.39
CA LEU A 180 -7.06 -13.83 -10.52
C LEU A 180 -6.78 -14.37 -9.11
N GLU A 181 -5.62 -14.97 -8.87
CA GLU A 181 -5.23 -15.41 -7.55
C GLU A 181 -5.08 -14.22 -6.59
N PRO A 182 -5.82 -14.18 -5.46
CA PRO A 182 -5.76 -13.05 -4.54
C PRO A 182 -4.48 -13.09 -3.71
N TYR A 183 -3.92 -11.91 -3.48
CA TYR A 183 -2.84 -11.67 -2.50
C TYR A 183 -3.44 -11.45 -1.11
N VAL A 184 -2.70 -11.83 -0.09
CA VAL A 184 -2.97 -11.41 1.29
C VAL A 184 -2.24 -10.10 1.54
N ILE A 185 -2.99 -9.01 1.60
CA ILE A 185 -2.45 -7.69 1.92
C ILE A 185 -2.64 -7.47 3.42
N ASP A 186 -1.53 -7.40 4.15
CA ASP A 186 -1.53 -7.21 5.60
C ASP A 186 -0.77 -5.93 5.98
N LEU A 187 -1.51 -4.85 6.21
CA LEU A 187 -0.93 -3.56 6.58
C LEU A 187 -0.30 -3.58 7.98
N ASN A 188 -0.59 -4.60 8.81
CA ASN A 188 0.12 -4.81 10.09
C ASN A 188 1.60 -5.17 9.88
N LYS A 189 1.98 -5.59 8.67
CA LYS A 189 3.36 -5.88 8.26
C LYS A 189 4.02 -4.72 7.51
N ALA A 190 3.36 -3.56 7.40
CA ALA A 190 3.99 -2.38 6.82
C ALA A 190 5.22 -1.99 7.66
N PHE A 191 6.37 -1.80 6.98
CA PHE A 191 7.67 -1.63 7.62
C PHE A 191 8.40 -0.37 7.12
N ASN A 192 9.33 0.12 7.90
CA ASN A 192 10.21 1.20 7.50
C ASN A 192 11.33 0.69 6.60
N PRO A 193 11.64 1.38 5.48
CA PRO A 193 12.80 1.03 4.67
C PRO A 193 14.12 1.25 5.44
N TYR A 194 15.19 0.58 5.04
CA TYR A 194 16.49 0.59 5.75
C TYR A 194 17.09 1.97 6.00
N CYS A 195 16.74 2.96 5.17
CA CYS A 195 17.16 4.35 5.38
C CYS A 195 16.51 5.01 6.63
N ALA A 196 15.49 4.39 7.22
CA ALA A 196 14.92 4.79 8.50
C ALA A 196 15.85 4.50 9.67
N TYR A 197 16.75 3.54 9.52
CA TYR A 197 17.63 3.08 10.58
C TYR A 197 19.07 3.58 10.38
N SER A 198 19.56 3.61 9.13
CA SER A 198 20.96 3.96 8.82
C SER A 198 21.06 4.83 7.57
N ALA A 199 21.87 5.89 7.68
CA ALA A 199 22.22 6.77 6.56
C ALA A 199 23.04 6.09 5.44
N LEU A 200 23.50 4.87 5.64
CA LEU A 200 24.19 4.09 4.59
C LEU A 200 23.26 3.76 3.42
N TYR A 201 21.97 3.69 3.66
CA TYR A 201 20.97 3.29 2.66
C TYR A 201 20.31 4.48 1.97
N SER A 202 19.85 4.25 0.75
CA SER A 202 18.94 5.13 0.04
C SER A 202 17.72 4.33 -0.41
N CYS A 203 16.53 4.84 -0.14
CA CYS A 203 15.26 4.17 -0.38
C CYS A 203 14.36 5.04 -1.25
N ALA A 204 13.46 4.42 -2.01
CA ALA A 204 12.51 5.13 -2.86
C ALA A 204 11.54 5.96 -2.00
N ILE A 205 11.31 7.20 -2.41
CA ILE A 205 10.33 8.07 -1.74
C ILE A 205 8.99 7.87 -2.46
N PRO A 206 7.91 7.48 -1.75
CA PRO A 206 6.57 7.44 -2.32
C PRO A 206 6.20 8.76 -2.96
N THR A 207 5.47 8.71 -4.08
CA THR A 207 4.98 9.89 -4.78
C THR A 207 3.67 10.41 -4.13
N ASP A 208 3.18 11.57 -4.59
CA ASP A 208 1.88 12.08 -4.12
C ASP A 208 0.71 11.13 -4.44
N GLU A 209 0.87 10.31 -5.49
CA GLU A 209 -0.12 9.29 -5.88
C GLU A 209 -0.15 8.06 -4.95
N ASP A 210 0.87 7.93 -4.10
CA ASP A 210 0.97 6.88 -3.09
C ASP A 210 0.49 7.33 -1.71
N ARG A 211 -0.16 8.50 -1.66
CA ARG A 211 -0.66 9.07 -0.41
C ARG A 211 -2.02 8.50 -0.04
N VAL A 212 -2.11 7.88 1.13
CA VAL A 212 -3.36 7.51 1.79
C VAL A 212 -3.83 8.69 2.67
N THR A 213 -5.08 9.08 2.52
CA THR A 213 -5.63 10.31 3.13
C THR A 213 -6.08 10.17 4.58
N ILE A 214 -6.04 8.96 5.13
CA ILE A 214 -6.38 8.63 6.52
C ILE A 214 -5.14 8.17 7.30
N PRO A 215 -5.11 8.23 8.64
CA PRO A 215 -4.03 7.67 9.43
C PRO A 215 -4.13 6.14 9.47
N LEU A 216 -3.06 5.45 9.07
CA LEU A 216 -2.96 3.99 9.14
C LEU A 216 -2.15 3.61 10.38
N ARG A 217 -2.80 3.55 11.55
CA ARG A 217 -2.14 3.18 12.82
C ARG A 217 -1.99 1.67 12.97
N VAL A 218 -1.29 1.06 12.00
CA VAL A 218 -0.91 -0.35 11.94
C VAL A 218 0.50 -0.46 11.37
N GLY A 219 1.17 -1.60 11.55
CA GLY A 219 2.54 -1.79 11.08
C GLY A 219 3.58 -1.15 11.99
N GLU A 220 4.73 -0.84 11.43
CA GLU A 220 5.87 -0.30 12.14
C GLU A 220 5.74 1.22 12.38
N MET A 221 6.09 1.66 13.58
CA MET A 221 6.21 3.05 13.98
C MET A 221 7.62 3.57 13.64
N LYS A 222 7.88 4.88 13.81
CA LYS A 222 9.24 5.42 13.64
C LYS A 222 10.20 4.78 14.64
N TYR A 223 11.44 4.55 14.19
CA TYR A 223 12.49 3.95 15.02
C TYR A 223 13.21 4.98 15.90
N HIS A 224 13.53 6.16 15.34
CA HIS A 224 14.12 7.27 16.04
C HIS A 224 13.06 8.34 16.38
N GLU A 225 13.22 9.01 17.51
CA GLU A 225 12.37 10.16 17.90
C GLU A 225 12.59 11.41 17.07
#